data_d4227dfc1a2298f418bdf573ce417184
#
_entry.id   d4227dfc1a2298f418bdf573ce417184
#
_cell.length_a   1.000
_cell.length_b   1.000
_cell.length_c   1.000
_cell.angle_alpha   90.00
_cell.angle_beta   90.00
_cell.angle_gamma   90.00
#
_symmetry.space_group_name_H-M   'P 1'
#
loop_
_entity.id
_entity.type
_entity.pdbx_description
1 polymer ?
#
loop_
_entity_poly.entity_id
_entity_poly.type
_entity_poly.pdbx_seq_one_letter_code
_entity_poly.pdbx_strand_id
1 'polypeptide(L)'
;MSSPAKVFAILDLFTQERPIWQPDEINEALGYSRPTGYRYVKELVEVGMLQKVAAGYYSLGGRIIELDYQVRQTDPVLLAADPAMQRLASRTGFDAVLTVMFAGPRVIDIHRVSTQKELKLAYGRGRPRPVFRSGAPKILLAHLARGPLLKVYENNADEIAANGMGTNWPEFRSGLALIRKAGWYHSVGELELSLGSVSVPVFNAEDDCVAALALVGSVDRFKPAAAERLVQPLQEAAQSIREQMAAAGAQHAKSGRDKGRVANGR
;
A
#
# COMPACT_ATOMS: atom_id res chain seq x y z
N MET A 1 -19.66 -5.62 -15.36
CA MET A 1 -19.21 -4.44 -14.58
C MET A 1 -20.36 -3.43 -14.49
N SER A 2 -20.55 -2.80 -13.31
CA SER A 2 -21.50 -1.68 -13.14
C SER A 2 -21.01 -0.44 -13.91
N SER A 3 -21.93 0.52 -14.18
CA SER A 3 -21.56 1.76 -14.88
C SER A 3 -20.44 2.55 -14.19
N PRO A 4 -20.44 2.75 -12.84
CA PRO A 4 -19.33 3.39 -12.14
C PRO A 4 -18.00 2.63 -12.28
N ALA A 5 -18.02 1.30 -12.19
CA ALA A 5 -16.81 0.50 -12.35
C ALA A 5 -16.17 0.66 -13.74
N LYS A 6 -16.99 0.85 -14.78
CA LYS A 6 -16.52 1.13 -16.15
C LYS A 6 -15.82 2.49 -16.26
N VAL A 7 -16.32 3.51 -15.54
CA VAL A 7 -15.68 4.84 -15.51
C VAL A 7 -14.30 4.75 -14.85
N PHE A 8 -14.20 4.09 -13.69
CA PHE A 8 -12.92 3.94 -13.00
C PHE A 8 -11.91 3.07 -13.75
N ALA A 9 -12.36 2.05 -14.51
CA ALA A 9 -11.46 1.25 -15.34
C ALA A 9 -10.68 2.06 -16.38
N ILE A 10 -11.19 3.22 -16.80
CA ILE A 10 -10.45 4.14 -17.68
C ILE A 10 -9.19 4.67 -16.97
N LEU A 11 -9.26 4.98 -15.68
CA LEU A 11 -8.11 5.51 -14.94
C LEU A 11 -6.99 4.47 -14.81
N ASP A 12 -7.34 3.18 -14.75
CA ASP A 12 -6.38 2.08 -14.64
C ASP A 12 -5.54 1.89 -15.93
N LEU A 13 -5.94 2.46 -17.06
CA LEU A 13 -5.17 2.43 -18.31
C LEU A 13 -3.94 3.34 -18.28
N PHE A 14 -3.97 4.39 -17.46
CA PHE A 14 -2.88 5.37 -17.40
C PHE A 14 -1.75 4.86 -16.51
N THR A 15 -0.66 4.46 -17.13
CA THR A 15 0.54 3.93 -16.46
C THR A 15 1.76 4.81 -16.73
N GLN A 16 2.90 4.53 -16.08
CA GLN A 16 4.17 5.22 -16.39
C GLN A 16 4.63 4.94 -17.81
N GLU A 17 4.39 3.73 -18.31
CA GLU A 17 4.76 3.29 -19.66
C GLU A 17 3.83 3.91 -20.73
N ARG A 18 2.59 4.17 -20.36
CA ARG A 18 1.59 4.79 -21.24
C ARG A 18 0.76 5.85 -20.50
N PRO A 19 1.32 7.06 -20.29
CA PRO A 19 0.67 8.11 -19.51
C PRO A 19 -0.38 8.92 -20.28
N ILE A 20 -0.51 8.72 -21.59
CA ILE A 20 -1.38 9.49 -22.48
C ILE A 20 -2.20 8.55 -23.35
N TRP A 21 -3.50 8.84 -23.48
CA TRP A 21 -4.45 8.03 -24.24
C TRP A 21 -5.40 8.90 -25.08
N GLN A 22 -5.86 8.34 -26.22
CA GLN A 22 -6.99 8.87 -27.01
C GLN A 22 -8.29 8.13 -26.63
N PRO A 23 -9.47 8.75 -26.74
CA PRO A 23 -10.75 8.10 -26.44
C PRO A 23 -11.03 6.85 -27.28
N ASP A 24 -10.62 6.83 -28.53
CA ASP A 24 -10.83 5.65 -29.41
C ASP A 24 -9.94 4.48 -28.94
N GLU A 25 -8.71 4.72 -28.53
CA GLU A 25 -7.84 3.70 -27.96
C GLU A 25 -8.36 3.17 -26.60
N ILE A 26 -8.92 4.06 -25.74
CA ILE A 26 -9.60 3.67 -24.51
C ILE A 26 -10.78 2.76 -24.80
N ASN A 27 -11.58 3.09 -25.82
CA ASN A 27 -12.73 2.28 -26.23
C ASN A 27 -12.30 0.89 -26.69
N GLU A 28 -11.26 0.81 -27.50
CA GLU A 28 -10.70 -0.47 -27.96
C GLU A 28 -10.18 -1.31 -26.80
N ALA A 29 -9.37 -0.72 -25.92
CA ALA A 29 -8.76 -1.42 -24.77
C ALA A 29 -9.80 -1.98 -23.78
N LEU A 30 -10.93 -1.27 -23.58
CA LEU A 30 -11.96 -1.66 -22.60
C LEU A 30 -13.21 -2.28 -23.22
N GLY A 31 -13.29 -2.39 -24.55
CA GLY A 31 -14.45 -2.92 -25.27
C GLY A 31 -15.68 -2.01 -25.14
N TYR A 32 -15.50 -0.68 -25.10
CA TYR A 32 -16.63 0.25 -25.01
C TYR A 32 -17.10 0.69 -26.39
N SER A 33 -18.43 0.93 -26.50
CA SER A 33 -18.93 1.64 -27.67
C SER A 33 -18.44 3.09 -27.66
N ARG A 34 -18.22 3.65 -28.85
CA ARG A 34 -17.70 5.02 -29.01
C ARG A 34 -18.50 6.07 -28.22
N PRO A 35 -19.86 6.09 -28.28
CA PRO A 35 -20.64 7.03 -27.46
C PRO A 35 -20.44 6.86 -25.96
N THR A 36 -20.29 5.62 -25.48
CA THR A 36 -20.11 5.33 -24.05
C THR A 36 -18.75 5.80 -23.56
N GLY A 37 -17.66 5.46 -24.24
CA GLY A 37 -16.33 5.85 -23.83
C GLY A 37 -16.10 7.36 -23.89
N TYR A 38 -16.53 8.01 -24.97
CA TYR A 38 -16.45 9.48 -25.07
C TYR A 38 -17.21 10.19 -23.95
N ARG A 39 -18.39 9.69 -23.57
CA ARG A 39 -19.14 10.23 -22.43
C ARG A 39 -18.36 10.07 -21.13
N TYR A 40 -17.80 8.89 -20.84
CA TYR A 40 -17.02 8.64 -19.62
C TYR A 40 -15.75 9.48 -19.56
N VAL A 41 -15.03 9.62 -20.69
CA VAL A 41 -13.85 10.50 -20.75
C VAL A 41 -14.25 11.93 -20.47
N LYS A 42 -15.36 12.42 -21.03
CA LYS A 42 -15.88 13.76 -20.78
C LYS A 42 -16.22 13.96 -19.30
N GLU A 43 -16.95 13.04 -18.68
CA GLU A 43 -17.29 13.08 -17.25
C GLU A 43 -16.04 13.13 -16.37
N LEU A 44 -15.00 12.32 -16.67
CA LEU A 44 -13.73 12.31 -15.94
C LEU A 44 -12.96 13.63 -16.11
N VAL A 45 -13.04 14.27 -17.26
CA VAL A 45 -12.45 15.61 -17.49
C VAL A 45 -13.20 16.68 -16.70
N GLU A 46 -14.53 16.65 -16.69
CA GLU A 46 -15.37 17.62 -15.98
C GLU A 46 -15.09 17.59 -14.45
N VAL A 47 -14.82 16.42 -13.88
CA VAL A 47 -14.48 16.30 -12.46
C VAL A 47 -12.97 16.43 -12.18
N GLY A 48 -12.15 16.69 -13.19
CA GLY A 48 -10.71 16.90 -13.08
C GLY A 48 -9.87 15.63 -12.85
N MET A 49 -10.46 14.43 -12.99
CA MET A 49 -9.73 13.14 -12.89
C MET A 49 -8.89 12.88 -14.14
N LEU A 50 -9.31 13.39 -15.29
CA LEU A 50 -8.53 13.46 -16.52
C LEU A 50 -8.34 14.92 -16.93
N GLN A 51 -7.31 15.19 -17.71
CA GLN A 51 -7.06 16.49 -18.36
C GLN A 51 -6.65 16.30 -19.80
N LYS A 52 -7.01 17.26 -20.65
CA LYS A 52 -6.60 17.30 -22.03
C LYS A 52 -5.19 17.88 -22.13
N VAL A 53 -4.25 17.15 -22.74
CA VAL A 53 -2.87 17.59 -22.93
C VAL A 53 -2.57 18.06 -24.34
N ALA A 54 -3.33 17.56 -25.33
CA ALA A 54 -3.28 17.99 -26.73
C ALA A 54 -4.61 17.69 -27.40
N ALA A 55 -4.78 18.05 -28.66
CA ALA A 55 -6.01 17.75 -29.43
C ALA A 55 -6.27 16.24 -29.45
N GLY A 56 -7.35 15.80 -28.76
CA GLY A 56 -7.75 14.40 -28.68
C GLY A 56 -6.94 13.52 -27.73
N TYR A 57 -5.96 14.08 -26.98
CA TYR A 57 -5.13 13.32 -26.05
C TYR A 57 -5.39 13.72 -24.60
N TYR A 58 -5.43 12.74 -23.71
CA TYR A 58 -5.74 12.90 -22.29
C TYR A 58 -4.68 12.24 -21.41
N SER A 59 -4.47 12.79 -20.22
CA SER A 59 -3.66 12.23 -19.14
C SER A 59 -4.45 12.28 -17.82
N LEU A 60 -3.88 11.70 -16.75
CA LEU A 60 -4.43 11.87 -15.39
C LEU A 60 -4.46 13.35 -15.02
N GLY A 61 -5.56 13.77 -14.39
CA GLY A 61 -5.83 15.18 -14.05
C GLY A 61 -5.42 15.57 -12.64
N GLY A 62 -5.40 16.90 -12.39
CA GLY A 62 -4.95 17.48 -11.13
C GLY A 62 -5.78 17.08 -9.90
N ARG A 63 -7.03 16.65 -10.08
CA ARG A 63 -7.87 16.18 -8.98
C ARG A 63 -7.25 15.03 -8.18
N ILE A 64 -6.47 14.17 -8.85
CA ILE A 64 -5.74 13.06 -8.20
C ILE A 64 -4.71 13.61 -7.20
N ILE A 65 -4.01 14.68 -7.53
CA ILE A 65 -3.03 15.33 -6.64
C ILE A 65 -3.74 15.93 -5.42
N GLU A 66 -4.89 16.58 -5.61
CA GLU A 66 -5.69 17.12 -4.51
C GLU A 66 -6.16 16.03 -3.55
N LEU A 67 -6.64 14.90 -4.09
CA LEU A 67 -7.06 13.75 -3.29
C LEU A 67 -5.89 13.10 -2.55
N ASP A 68 -4.71 12.94 -3.19
CA ASP A 68 -3.51 12.43 -2.52
C ASP A 68 -3.08 13.37 -1.38
N TYR A 69 -3.16 14.69 -1.58
CA TYR A 69 -2.88 15.67 -0.53
C TYR A 69 -3.83 15.48 0.67
N GLN A 70 -5.14 15.35 0.43
CA GLN A 70 -6.11 15.12 1.49
C GLN A 70 -5.83 13.82 2.26
N VAL A 71 -5.55 12.72 1.54
CA VAL A 71 -5.16 11.45 2.17
C VAL A 71 -3.94 11.63 3.08
N ARG A 72 -2.90 12.34 2.62
CA ARG A 72 -1.69 12.59 3.42
C ARG A 72 -1.95 13.38 4.69
N GLN A 73 -2.94 14.27 4.69
CA GLN A 73 -3.27 15.11 5.84
C GLN A 73 -4.24 14.44 6.82
N THR A 74 -4.91 13.36 6.41
CA THR A 74 -6.02 12.79 7.20
C THR A 74 -5.88 11.31 7.51
N ASP A 75 -4.99 10.58 6.81
CA ASP A 75 -4.77 9.15 7.05
C ASP A 75 -4.14 8.94 8.44
N PRO A 76 -4.85 8.30 9.39
CA PRO A 76 -4.37 8.16 10.76
C PRO A 76 -3.13 7.26 10.85
N VAL A 77 -2.99 6.28 9.96
CA VAL A 77 -1.83 5.38 9.93
C VAL A 77 -0.59 6.16 9.49
N LEU A 78 -0.73 6.97 8.43
CA LEU A 78 0.36 7.77 7.90
C LEU A 78 0.83 8.83 8.90
N LEU A 79 -0.12 9.56 9.51
CA LEU A 79 0.17 10.61 10.49
C LEU A 79 0.86 10.05 11.74
N ALA A 80 0.42 8.89 12.22
CA ALA A 80 1.05 8.22 13.36
C ALA A 80 2.42 7.63 13.01
N ALA A 81 2.61 7.17 11.76
CA ALA A 81 3.83 6.49 11.34
C ALA A 81 5.00 7.44 11.11
N ASP A 82 4.79 8.63 10.54
CA ASP A 82 5.87 9.51 10.10
C ASP A 82 6.89 9.83 11.22
N PRO A 83 6.52 10.27 12.44
CA PRO A 83 7.49 10.55 13.50
C PRO A 83 8.26 9.31 13.97
N ALA A 84 7.61 8.14 14.03
CA ALA A 84 8.23 6.89 14.42
C ALA A 84 9.23 6.41 13.37
N MET A 85 8.87 6.51 12.09
CA MET A 85 9.72 6.15 10.96
C MET A 85 10.95 7.07 10.84
N GLN A 86 10.80 8.38 11.09
CA GLN A 86 11.90 9.35 11.14
C GLN A 86 12.96 8.92 12.19
N ARG A 87 12.51 8.63 13.41
CA ARG A 87 13.40 8.16 14.49
C ARG A 87 14.05 6.82 14.16
N LEU A 88 13.26 5.87 13.61
CA LEU A 88 13.74 4.55 13.23
C LEU A 88 14.82 4.64 12.15
N ALA A 89 14.57 5.37 11.08
CA ALA A 89 15.49 5.54 9.97
C ALA A 89 16.79 6.22 10.41
N SER A 90 16.70 7.30 11.20
CA SER A 90 17.87 8.01 11.75
C SER A 90 18.71 7.11 12.67
N ARG A 91 18.08 6.28 13.52
CA ARG A 91 18.77 5.37 14.45
C ARG A 91 19.48 4.22 13.76
N THR A 92 18.87 3.69 12.68
CA THR A 92 19.34 2.47 12.02
C THR A 92 20.18 2.74 10.76
N GLY A 93 20.04 3.91 10.15
CA GLY A 93 20.67 4.25 8.87
C GLY A 93 20.14 3.42 7.71
N PHE A 94 18.91 2.87 7.81
CA PHE A 94 18.17 2.21 6.75
C PHE A 94 16.97 3.07 6.34
N ASP A 95 16.49 2.86 5.13
CA ASP A 95 15.22 3.45 4.72
C ASP A 95 14.06 2.75 5.41
N ALA A 96 13.16 3.52 6.01
CA ALA A 96 11.92 3.00 6.58
C ALA A 96 10.80 3.14 5.54
N VAL A 97 10.05 2.04 5.32
CA VAL A 97 8.96 1.98 4.33
C VAL A 97 7.70 1.48 5.01
N LEU A 98 6.59 2.17 4.80
CA LEU A 98 5.27 1.80 5.28
C LEU A 98 4.42 1.32 4.10
N THR A 99 3.94 0.09 4.18
CA THR A 99 3.21 -0.61 3.13
C THR A 99 1.83 -1.00 3.62
N VAL A 100 0.80 -0.80 2.80
CA VAL A 100 -0.59 -1.20 3.08
C VAL A 100 -1.14 -2.10 1.99
N MET A 101 -2.20 -2.86 2.33
CA MET A 101 -2.99 -3.63 1.40
C MET A 101 -4.40 -3.05 1.33
N PHE A 102 -4.96 -2.88 0.14
CA PHE A 102 -6.30 -2.33 -0.07
C PHE A 102 -7.01 -3.03 -1.24
N ALA A 103 -8.34 -2.98 -1.21
CA ALA A 103 -9.24 -3.44 -2.30
C ALA A 103 -8.82 -4.79 -2.94
N GLY A 104 -8.71 -5.85 -2.13
CA GLY A 104 -8.17 -7.14 -2.53
C GLY A 104 -6.65 -7.20 -2.33
N PRO A 105 -5.91 -8.05 -3.04
CA PRO A 105 -4.47 -8.20 -2.83
C PRO A 105 -3.64 -7.11 -3.55
N ARG A 106 -4.06 -5.85 -3.47
CA ARG A 106 -3.29 -4.71 -3.98
C ARG A 106 -2.43 -4.13 -2.88
N VAL A 107 -1.13 -4.13 -3.07
CA VAL A 107 -0.14 -3.65 -2.10
C VAL A 107 0.56 -2.42 -2.63
N ILE A 108 0.60 -1.37 -1.83
CA ILE A 108 1.32 -0.13 -2.15
C ILE A 108 2.13 0.38 -0.95
N ASP A 109 3.23 1.05 -1.24
CA ASP A 109 3.94 1.85 -0.26
C ASP A 109 3.23 3.21 -0.13
N ILE A 110 2.84 3.57 1.09
CA ILE A 110 2.16 4.86 1.36
C ILE A 110 3.11 5.91 1.92
N HIS A 111 4.24 5.48 2.52
CA HIS A 111 5.25 6.38 3.05
C HIS A 111 6.65 5.78 3.01
N ARG A 112 7.67 6.64 2.85
CA ARG A 112 9.09 6.28 2.94
C ARG A 112 9.85 7.42 3.59
N VAL A 113 10.67 7.07 4.57
CA VAL A 113 11.71 7.94 5.11
C VAL A 113 13.05 7.42 4.63
N SER A 114 13.74 8.21 3.81
CA SER A 114 15.01 7.82 3.21
C SER A 114 16.19 8.46 3.96
N THR A 115 17.17 7.64 4.31
CA THR A 115 18.46 8.07 4.86
C THR A 115 19.62 7.82 3.89
N GLN A 116 19.35 7.05 2.84
CA GLN A 116 20.35 6.62 1.85
C GLN A 116 20.07 7.32 0.51
N LYS A 117 20.77 8.41 0.22
CA LYS A 117 20.56 9.22 -1.00
C LYS A 117 20.74 8.43 -2.30
N GLU A 118 21.57 7.39 -2.29
CA GLU A 118 21.89 6.59 -3.48
C GLU A 118 20.98 5.37 -3.65
N LEU A 119 20.16 5.02 -2.64
CA LEU A 119 19.27 3.87 -2.71
C LEU A 119 18.06 4.19 -3.59
N LYS A 120 18.10 3.76 -4.84
CA LYS A 120 16.99 3.84 -5.77
C LYS A 120 16.10 2.60 -5.58
N LEU A 121 14.90 2.78 -5.09
CA LEU A 121 13.89 1.73 -5.07
C LEU A 121 13.05 1.83 -6.34
N ALA A 122 12.86 0.71 -7.04
CA ALA A 122 11.96 0.64 -8.21
C ALA A 122 10.50 0.90 -7.82
N TYR A 123 10.17 0.64 -6.56
CA TYR A 123 8.85 0.86 -5.99
C TYR A 123 8.89 2.04 -5.01
N GLY A 124 7.85 2.85 -5.03
CA GLY A 124 7.68 4.00 -4.18
C GLY A 124 6.20 4.29 -3.97
N ARG A 125 5.90 5.41 -3.31
CA ARG A 125 4.53 5.78 -2.97
C ARG A 125 3.59 5.72 -4.20
N GLY A 126 2.46 5.01 -4.01
CA GLY A 126 1.41 4.88 -5.01
C GLY A 126 1.70 3.87 -6.13
N ARG A 127 2.91 3.32 -6.22
CA ARG A 127 3.23 2.29 -7.21
C ARG A 127 2.83 0.91 -6.69
N PRO A 128 1.95 0.15 -7.38
CA PRO A 128 1.60 -1.21 -6.99
C PRO A 128 2.84 -2.10 -6.89
N ARG A 129 2.89 -2.94 -5.86
CA ARG A 129 3.97 -3.90 -5.62
C ARG A 129 3.51 -5.32 -5.93
N PRO A 130 4.41 -6.21 -6.35
CA PRO A 130 4.14 -7.65 -6.37
C PRO A 130 3.69 -8.14 -4.99
N VAL A 131 2.59 -8.87 -4.95
CA VAL A 131 1.93 -9.28 -3.69
C VAL A 131 2.66 -10.44 -3.00
N PHE A 132 3.29 -11.29 -3.78
CA PHE A 132 3.91 -12.53 -3.28
C PHE A 132 5.44 -12.44 -3.16
N ARG A 133 6.00 -11.23 -3.30
CA ARG A 133 7.44 -10.97 -3.24
C ARG A 133 7.76 -9.96 -2.16
N SER A 134 8.87 -10.15 -1.47
CA SER A 134 9.39 -9.34 -0.36
C SER A 134 8.59 -9.42 0.96
N GLY A 135 9.16 -8.83 2.03
CA GLY A 135 8.67 -9.01 3.39
C GLY A 135 7.35 -8.34 3.69
N ALA A 136 7.17 -7.08 3.32
CA ALA A 136 5.98 -6.32 3.71
C ALA A 136 4.66 -6.92 3.17
N PRO A 137 4.55 -7.32 1.88
CA PRO A 137 3.36 -8.02 1.39
C PRO A 137 3.10 -9.35 2.11
N LYS A 138 4.14 -10.15 2.40
CA LYS A 138 4.00 -11.43 3.11
C LYS A 138 3.52 -11.24 4.55
N ILE A 139 3.97 -10.19 5.25
CA ILE A 139 3.44 -9.79 6.57
C ILE A 139 1.95 -9.48 6.47
N LEU A 140 1.53 -8.67 5.50
CA LEU A 140 0.12 -8.32 5.31
C LEU A 140 -0.74 -9.55 5.00
N LEU A 141 -0.30 -10.42 4.10
CA LEU A 141 -0.97 -11.69 3.77
C LEU A 141 -1.11 -12.60 5.00
N ALA A 142 -0.06 -12.70 5.83
CA ALA A 142 -0.04 -13.53 7.03
C ALA A 142 -1.10 -13.12 8.08
N HIS A 143 -1.57 -11.87 8.02
CA HIS A 143 -2.57 -11.33 8.95
C HIS A 143 -3.97 -11.21 8.33
N LEU A 144 -4.16 -11.60 7.07
CA LEU A 144 -5.51 -11.67 6.50
C LEU A 144 -6.37 -12.74 7.20
N ALA A 145 -7.65 -12.46 7.33
CA ALA A 145 -8.63 -13.45 7.74
C ALA A 145 -8.71 -14.59 6.72
N ARG A 146 -9.11 -15.78 7.17
CA ARG A 146 -9.15 -17.01 6.35
C ARG A 146 -9.90 -16.84 5.02
N GLY A 147 -11.07 -16.22 5.04
CA GLY A 147 -11.91 -16.09 3.85
C GLY A 147 -11.26 -15.23 2.77
N PRO A 148 -10.84 -13.97 3.06
CA PRO A 148 -10.05 -13.16 2.14
C PRO A 148 -8.77 -13.84 1.65
N LEU A 149 -8.01 -14.50 2.55
CA LEU A 149 -6.79 -15.19 2.17
C LEU A 149 -7.04 -16.36 1.21
N LEU A 150 -8.13 -17.11 1.40
CA LEU A 150 -8.51 -18.19 0.49
C LEU A 150 -8.83 -17.64 -0.91
N LYS A 151 -9.56 -16.54 -1.01
CA LYS A 151 -9.84 -15.86 -2.30
C LYS A 151 -8.56 -15.39 -2.99
N VAL A 152 -7.58 -14.89 -2.22
CA VAL A 152 -6.26 -14.54 -2.76
C VAL A 152 -5.60 -15.77 -3.36
N TYR A 153 -5.59 -16.90 -2.66
CA TYR A 153 -5.02 -18.15 -3.14
C TYR A 153 -5.72 -18.66 -4.42
N GLU A 154 -7.04 -18.75 -4.40
CA GLU A 154 -7.82 -19.25 -5.54
C GLU A 154 -7.61 -18.45 -6.82
N ASN A 155 -7.40 -17.14 -6.71
CA ASN A 155 -7.19 -16.26 -7.86
C ASN A 155 -5.73 -16.15 -8.32
N ASN A 156 -4.75 -16.66 -7.54
CA ASN A 156 -3.32 -16.43 -7.81
C ASN A 156 -2.46 -17.67 -7.55
N ALA A 157 -3.02 -18.90 -7.60
CA ALA A 157 -2.32 -20.14 -7.23
C ALA A 157 -1.00 -20.32 -7.99
N ASP A 158 -0.98 -20.04 -9.29
CA ASP A 158 0.21 -20.19 -10.13
C ASP A 158 1.31 -19.19 -9.74
N GLU A 159 0.95 -17.94 -9.46
CA GLU A 159 1.89 -16.91 -9.04
C GLU A 159 2.45 -17.20 -7.64
N ILE A 160 1.62 -17.70 -6.73
CA ILE A 160 2.01 -18.14 -5.39
C ILE A 160 3.05 -19.27 -5.49
N ALA A 161 2.79 -20.29 -6.32
CA ALA A 161 3.72 -21.38 -6.54
C ALA A 161 5.03 -20.90 -7.19
N ALA A 162 4.95 -20.04 -8.21
CA ALA A 162 6.11 -19.46 -8.88
C ALA A 162 7.01 -18.63 -7.95
N ASN A 163 6.45 -18.06 -6.88
CA ASN A 163 7.21 -17.33 -5.85
C ASN A 163 7.59 -18.20 -4.62
N GLY A 164 7.46 -19.53 -4.71
CA GLY A 164 7.88 -20.46 -3.67
C GLY A 164 7.09 -20.37 -2.36
N MET A 165 5.85 -19.85 -2.41
CA MET A 165 4.99 -19.71 -1.23
C MET A 165 4.08 -20.92 -0.98
N GLY A 166 4.28 -22.02 -1.70
CA GLY A 166 3.51 -23.27 -1.61
C GLY A 166 2.82 -23.61 -2.93
N THR A 167 2.63 -24.89 -3.18
CA THR A 167 2.01 -25.44 -4.39
C THR A 167 0.52 -25.75 -4.20
N ASN A 168 0.05 -25.68 -2.95
CA ASN A 168 -1.33 -25.94 -2.57
C ASN A 168 -1.74 -25.06 -1.38
N TRP A 169 -3.05 -24.99 -1.13
CA TRP A 169 -3.62 -24.17 -0.04
C TRP A 169 -3.04 -24.49 1.36
N PRO A 170 -2.90 -25.75 1.78
CA PRO A 170 -2.29 -26.08 3.07
C PRO A 170 -0.86 -25.55 3.22
N GLU A 171 -0.02 -25.69 2.20
CA GLU A 171 1.37 -25.20 2.21
C GLU A 171 1.43 -23.69 2.27
N PHE A 172 0.68 -23.00 1.41
CA PHE A 172 0.58 -21.53 1.41
C PHE A 172 0.16 -20.98 2.77
N ARG A 173 -0.93 -21.54 3.32
CA ARG A 173 -1.45 -21.14 4.63
C ARG A 173 -0.46 -21.42 5.75
N SER A 174 0.20 -22.58 5.70
CA SER A 174 1.19 -23.01 6.72
C SER A 174 2.41 -22.08 6.71
N GLY A 175 2.92 -21.73 5.52
CA GLY A 175 4.03 -20.80 5.37
C GLY A 175 3.70 -19.41 5.95
N LEU A 176 2.53 -18.89 5.66
CA LEU A 176 2.07 -17.61 6.24
C LEU A 176 1.82 -17.69 7.75
N ALA A 177 1.36 -18.83 8.27
CA ALA A 177 1.21 -19.04 9.72
C ALA A 177 2.55 -18.99 10.46
N LEU A 178 3.62 -19.49 9.85
CA LEU A 178 4.98 -19.36 10.40
C LEU A 178 5.45 -17.90 10.46
N ILE A 179 5.19 -17.13 9.40
CA ILE A 179 5.48 -15.69 9.38
C ILE A 179 4.70 -14.95 10.47
N ARG A 180 3.41 -15.23 10.59
CA ARG A 180 2.56 -14.66 11.64
C ARG A 180 3.06 -15.00 13.05
N LYS A 181 3.47 -16.24 13.28
CA LYS A 181 4.03 -16.69 14.57
C LYS A 181 5.35 -16.01 14.89
N ALA A 182 6.22 -15.84 13.90
CA ALA A 182 7.50 -15.15 14.07
C ALA A 182 7.31 -13.65 14.37
N GLY A 183 6.23 -13.03 13.84
CA GLY A 183 5.96 -11.60 13.99
C GLY A 183 6.86 -10.69 13.16
N TRP A 184 7.68 -11.26 12.29
CA TRP A 184 8.57 -10.53 11.37
C TRP A 184 8.95 -11.40 10.19
N TYR A 185 9.50 -10.76 9.14
CA TYR A 185 10.00 -11.45 7.97
C TYR A 185 11.28 -10.80 7.45
N HIS A 186 12.26 -11.64 7.11
CA HIS A 186 13.52 -11.24 6.48
C HIS A 186 13.48 -11.63 5.01
N SER A 187 13.65 -10.65 4.13
CA SER A 187 13.66 -10.81 2.68
C SER A 187 15.03 -10.43 2.12
N VAL A 188 15.58 -11.26 1.27
CA VAL A 188 16.87 -11.07 0.61
C VAL A 188 16.72 -11.31 -0.89
N GLY A 189 16.89 -10.26 -1.70
CA GLY A 189 16.82 -10.37 -3.16
C GLY A 189 15.46 -10.74 -3.76
N GLU A 190 14.40 -10.80 -2.96
CA GLU A 190 13.09 -11.28 -3.44
C GLU A 190 12.39 -10.29 -4.37
N LEU A 191 12.52 -9.01 -4.14
CA LEU A 191 11.92 -7.96 -4.97
C LEU A 191 12.92 -7.50 -6.03
N GLU A 192 14.10 -7.11 -5.59
CA GLU A 192 15.25 -6.72 -6.39
C GLU A 192 16.48 -7.41 -5.81
N LEU A 193 17.31 -8.02 -6.64
CA LEU A 193 18.48 -8.82 -6.20
C LEU A 193 19.44 -8.05 -5.30
N SER A 194 19.53 -6.73 -5.51
CA SER A 194 20.40 -5.83 -4.74
C SER A 194 19.83 -5.41 -3.39
N LEU A 195 18.58 -5.74 -3.08
CA LEU A 195 17.88 -5.26 -1.89
C LEU A 195 17.61 -6.37 -0.87
N GLY A 196 17.74 -5.97 0.41
CA GLY A 196 17.23 -6.73 1.55
C GLY A 196 16.26 -5.90 2.38
N SER A 197 15.44 -6.59 3.17
CA SER A 197 14.52 -5.93 4.10
C SER A 197 14.19 -6.80 5.31
N VAL A 198 13.88 -6.15 6.44
CA VAL A 198 13.18 -6.76 7.58
C VAL A 198 11.85 -6.04 7.74
N SER A 199 10.77 -6.78 7.90
CA SER A 199 9.41 -6.25 7.96
C SER A 199 8.66 -6.79 9.17
N VAL A 200 7.84 -5.94 9.81
CA VAL A 200 6.96 -6.28 10.94
C VAL A 200 5.54 -5.78 10.68
N PRO A 201 4.51 -6.39 11.30
CA PRO A 201 3.14 -5.88 11.22
C PRO A 201 2.97 -4.62 12.08
N VAL A 202 2.09 -3.73 11.63
CA VAL A 202 1.57 -2.60 12.40
C VAL A 202 0.10 -2.85 12.68
N PHE A 203 -0.29 -2.88 13.95
CA PHE A 203 -1.66 -3.14 14.38
C PHE A 203 -2.35 -1.85 14.83
N ASN A 204 -3.67 -1.79 14.65
CA ASN A 204 -4.52 -0.78 15.27
C ASN A 204 -4.89 -1.16 16.72
N ALA A 205 -5.78 -0.38 17.34
CA ALA A 205 -6.26 -0.64 18.71
C ALA A 205 -7.11 -1.93 18.81
N GLU A 206 -7.76 -2.33 17.72
CA GLU A 206 -8.62 -3.50 17.61
C GLU A 206 -7.86 -4.78 17.23
N ASP A 207 -6.51 -4.75 17.23
CA ASP A 207 -5.62 -5.84 16.82
C ASP A 207 -5.70 -6.23 15.32
N ASP A 208 -6.25 -5.35 14.47
CA ASP A 208 -6.18 -5.53 13.03
C ASP A 208 -4.81 -5.08 12.49
N CYS A 209 -4.22 -5.89 11.62
CA CYS A 209 -2.99 -5.51 10.91
C CYS A 209 -3.33 -4.51 9.78
N VAL A 210 -3.04 -3.23 10.01
CA VAL A 210 -3.39 -2.14 9.10
C VAL A 210 -2.26 -1.77 8.15
N ALA A 211 -1.02 -2.10 8.49
CA ALA A 211 0.15 -1.84 7.66
C ALA A 211 1.29 -2.84 7.96
N ALA A 212 2.30 -2.85 7.11
CA ALA A 212 3.60 -3.44 7.39
C ALA A 212 4.67 -2.35 7.38
N LEU A 213 5.50 -2.30 8.42
CA LEU A 213 6.67 -1.44 8.53
C LEU A 213 7.92 -2.22 8.17
N ALA A 214 8.75 -1.70 7.28
CA ALA A 214 9.97 -2.35 6.84
C ALA A 214 11.18 -1.42 6.94
N LEU A 215 12.34 -1.99 7.26
CA LEU A 215 13.65 -1.40 6.98
C LEU A 215 14.19 -2.02 5.69
N VAL A 216 14.64 -1.17 4.76
CA VAL A 216 15.10 -1.55 3.43
C VAL A 216 16.49 -0.97 3.17
N GLY A 217 17.33 -1.70 2.47
CA GLY A 217 18.67 -1.26 2.09
C GLY A 217 19.37 -2.23 1.17
N SER A 218 20.67 -2.00 0.92
CA SER A 218 21.49 -2.95 0.15
C SER A 218 21.51 -4.33 0.80
N VAL A 219 21.42 -5.37 -0.02
CA VAL A 219 21.37 -6.78 0.40
C VAL A 219 22.53 -7.18 1.32
N ASP A 220 23.72 -6.61 1.12
CA ASP A 220 24.92 -6.90 1.91
C ASP A 220 24.77 -6.57 3.40
N ARG A 221 23.86 -5.65 3.72
CA ARG A 221 23.57 -5.21 5.08
C ARG A 221 22.59 -6.13 5.82
N PHE A 222 21.96 -7.09 5.10
CA PHE A 222 20.91 -7.98 5.62
C PHE A 222 21.39 -9.42 5.82
N LYS A 223 22.63 -9.59 6.33
CA LYS A 223 23.07 -10.92 6.83
C LYS A 223 22.16 -11.35 7.99
N PRO A 224 21.89 -12.65 8.19
CA PRO A 224 20.92 -13.12 9.18
C PRO A 224 21.07 -12.50 10.58
N ALA A 225 22.26 -12.52 11.17
CA ALA A 225 22.51 -11.93 12.49
C ALA A 225 22.37 -10.40 12.54
N ALA A 226 22.55 -9.69 11.42
CA ALA A 226 22.30 -8.26 11.33
C ALA A 226 20.79 -7.97 11.19
N ALA A 227 20.07 -8.79 10.42
CA ALA A 227 18.63 -8.69 10.27
C ALA A 227 17.89 -8.88 11.59
N GLU A 228 18.26 -9.87 12.39
CA GLU A 228 17.68 -10.10 13.72
C GLU A 228 17.79 -8.89 14.66
N ARG A 229 18.92 -8.16 14.62
CA ARG A 229 19.12 -6.94 15.42
C ARG A 229 18.19 -5.79 15.02
N LEU A 230 17.63 -5.81 13.83
CA LEU A 230 16.70 -4.80 13.33
C LEU A 230 15.26 -5.08 13.76
N VAL A 231 14.95 -6.30 14.23
CA VAL A 231 13.59 -6.70 14.59
C VAL A 231 13.07 -5.88 15.78
N GLN A 232 13.83 -5.79 16.85
CA GLN A 232 13.41 -5.05 18.06
C GLN A 232 13.17 -3.56 17.75
N PRO A 233 14.08 -2.80 17.12
CA PRO A 233 13.80 -1.42 16.72
C PRO A 233 12.56 -1.24 15.86
N LEU A 234 12.29 -2.18 14.93
CA LEU A 234 11.10 -2.17 14.11
C LEU A 234 9.83 -2.39 14.93
N GLN A 235 9.83 -3.37 15.84
CA GLN A 235 8.69 -3.66 16.72
C GLN A 235 8.39 -2.50 17.66
N GLU A 236 9.41 -1.85 18.22
CA GLU A 236 9.26 -0.64 19.05
C GLU A 236 8.61 0.50 18.24
N ALA A 237 9.04 0.70 16.99
CA ALA A 237 8.45 1.71 16.11
C ALA A 237 7.00 1.36 15.74
N ALA A 238 6.71 0.10 15.42
CA ALA A 238 5.35 -0.36 15.13
C ALA A 238 4.41 -0.18 16.34
N GLN A 239 4.89 -0.47 17.55
CA GLN A 239 4.14 -0.25 18.78
C GLN A 239 3.89 1.24 19.02
N SER A 240 4.89 2.11 18.80
CA SER A 240 4.71 3.57 18.89
C SER A 240 3.66 4.09 17.91
N ILE A 241 3.61 3.54 16.69
CA ILE A 241 2.58 3.89 15.68
C ILE A 241 1.19 3.49 16.20
N ARG A 242 1.05 2.28 16.73
CA ARG A 242 -0.21 1.80 17.33
C ARG A 242 -0.72 2.73 18.44
N GLU A 243 0.14 3.11 19.34
CA GLU A 243 -0.18 4.01 20.48
C GLU A 243 -0.63 5.39 20.00
N GLN A 244 0.04 5.94 19.00
CA GLN A 244 -0.31 7.24 18.43
C GLN A 244 -1.66 7.19 17.69
N MET A 245 -1.95 6.12 16.94
CA MET A 245 -3.26 5.93 16.31
C MET A 245 -4.38 5.85 17.36
N ALA A 246 -4.17 5.08 18.44
CA ALA A 246 -5.15 4.96 19.52
C ALA A 246 -5.41 6.32 20.22
N ALA A 247 -4.37 7.10 20.48
CA ALA A 247 -4.48 8.43 21.08
C ALA A 247 -5.25 9.41 20.17
N ALA A 248 -4.97 9.41 18.85
CA ALA A 248 -5.68 10.25 17.87
C ALA A 248 -7.17 9.87 17.76
N GLY A 249 -7.48 8.57 17.73
CA GLY A 249 -8.86 8.08 17.73
C GLY A 249 -9.67 8.52 18.96
N ALA A 250 -9.05 8.45 20.15
CA ALA A 250 -9.67 8.90 21.40
C ALA A 250 -9.95 10.42 21.42
N GLN A 251 -9.07 11.22 20.82
CA GLN A 251 -9.27 12.68 20.70
C GLN A 251 -10.43 13.03 19.76
N HIS A 252 -10.54 12.35 18.62
CA HIS A 252 -11.65 12.56 17.67
C HIS A 252 -13.00 12.17 18.28
N ALA A 253 -13.06 11.08 19.05
CA ALA A 253 -14.27 10.66 19.75
C ALA A 253 -14.75 11.68 20.82
N LYS A 254 -13.82 12.31 21.53
CA LYS A 254 -14.14 13.39 22.49
C LYS A 254 -14.65 14.67 21.80
N SER A 255 -13.98 15.11 20.74
CA SER A 255 -14.37 16.31 19.98
C SER A 255 -15.73 16.15 19.31
N GLY A 256 -16.08 14.96 18.82
CA GLY A 256 -17.40 14.67 18.26
C GLY A 256 -18.54 14.73 19.30
N ARG A 257 -18.29 14.30 20.54
CA ARG A 257 -19.28 14.36 21.64
C ARG A 257 -19.54 15.79 22.13
N ASP A 258 -18.53 16.65 22.16
CA ASP A 258 -18.69 18.05 22.55
C ASP A 258 -19.47 18.87 21.51
N LYS A 259 -19.25 18.63 20.22
CA LYS A 259 -20.04 19.27 19.15
C LYS A 259 -21.50 18.83 19.16
N GLY A 260 -21.81 17.58 19.49
CA GLY A 260 -23.19 17.08 19.61
C GLY A 260 -23.94 17.65 20.82
N ARG A 261 -23.24 18.02 21.91
CA ARG A 261 -23.85 18.64 23.09
C ARG A 261 -24.21 20.13 22.87
N VAL A 262 -23.43 20.84 22.07
CA VAL A 262 -23.70 22.28 21.76
C VAL A 262 -24.85 22.42 20.76
N ALA A 263 -25.05 21.43 19.87
CA ALA A 263 -26.14 21.46 18.88
C ALA A 263 -27.54 21.14 19.48
N ASN A 264 -27.61 20.42 20.61
CA ASN A 264 -28.88 20.05 21.28
C ASN A 264 -29.28 21.00 22.43
N GLY A 265 -28.57 22.13 22.59
CA GLY A 265 -28.80 23.12 23.65
C GLY A 265 -29.37 24.47 23.14
N ARG A 266 -29.98 24.47 21.93
CA ARG A 266 -30.71 25.65 21.42
C ARG A 266 -32.14 25.30 21.08
#